data_0bd28b2fba54f40053cf24128518437f
#
_entry.id   0bd28b2fba54f40053cf24128518437f
#
_cell.length_a   1.000
_cell.length_b   1.000
_cell.length_c   1.000
_cell.angle_alpha   90.00
_cell.angle_beta   90.00
_cell.angle_gamma   90.00
#
_symmetry.space_group_name_H-M   'P 1'
#
loop_
_entity.id
_entity.type
_entity.pdbx_description
1 polymer ?
#
loop_
_entity_poly.entity_id
_entity_poly.type
_entity_poly.pdbx_seq_one_letter_code
_entity_poly.pdbx_strand_id
1 'polypeptide(L)'
;MAARDNKRALKVIRKLHTRQQKQADKIDIMCRDMVAAHREFATKLANLTFVTSFYESLLQSTGLEDLLDAAVGGIREAIEEADAAVFLLSENSFDVHMADIGVSDPVEKREFQHWFTRELVNSVSQMNRICSLDQLLRMGLQGPPGILKTISIVAIPLGRFGRGVGFVLVYRPAHLPLQAEELSRLAAISVGLRKAIGSFQQSPANSLQSR
;
A
#
# COMPACT_ATOMS: atom_id res chain seq x y z
N MET A 1 -70.28 -28.02 -8.39
CA MET A 1 -69.45 -27.82 -7.18
C MET A 1 -67.97 -27.99 -7.47
N ALA A 2 -67.53 -29.01 -8.17
CA ALA A 2 -66.11 -29.30 -8.48
C ALA A 2 -65.28 -28.15 -9.19
N ALA A 3 -65.88 -27.40 -10.10
CA ALA A 3 -65.19 -26.34 -10.84
C ALA A 3 -64.83 -25.08 -9.97
N ARG A 4 -65.60 -24.82 -8.92
CA ARG A 4 -65.32 -23.71 -7.97
C ARG A 4 -64.18 -24.08 -7.01
N ASP A 5 -64.10 -25.34 -6.60
CA ASP A 5 -63.03 -25.82 -5.70
C ASP A 5 -61.68 -25.89 -6.43
N ASN A 6 -61.68 -26.28 -7.68
CA ASN A 6 -60.47 -26.31 -8.52
C ASN A 6 -59.92 -24.88 -8.76
N LYS A 7 -60.78 -23.89 -8.93
CA LYS A 7 -60.36 -22.47 -9.08
C LYS A 7 -59.78 -21.88 -7.79
N ARG A 8 -60.28 -22.31 -6.61
CA ARG A 8 -59.74 -21.93 -5.31
C ARG A 8 -58.39 -22.59 -5.05
N ALA A 9 -58.23 -23.88 -5.36
CA ALA A 9 -56.98 -24.61 -5.23
C ALA A 9 -55.88 -23.98 -6.08
N LEU A 10 -56.14 -23.67 -7.36
CA LEU A 10 -55.21 -22.99 -8.25
C LEU A 10 -54.77 -21.59 -7.74
N LYS A 11 -55.67 -20.86 -7.11
CA LYS A 11 -55.36 -19.55 -6.52
C LYS A 11 -54.43 -19.68 -5.29
N VAL A 12 -54.59 -20.71 -4.48
CA VAL A 12 -53.75 -21.02 -3.34
C VAL A 12 -52.37 -21.47 -3.82
N ILE A 13 -52.28 -22.36 -4.79
CA ILE A 13 -51.03 -22.83 -5.37
C ILE A 13 -50.23 -21.67 -5.95
N ARG A 14 -50.84 -20.78 -6.72
CA ARG A 14 -50.16 -19.57 -7.25
C ARG A 14 -49.64 -18.68 -6.12
N LYS A 15 -50.42 -18.49 -5.05
CA LYS A 15 -50.04 -17.69 -3.88
C LYS A 15 -48.85 -18.30 -3.13
N LEU A 16 -48.84 -19.62 -2.97
CA LEU A 16 -47.71 -20.37 -2.38
C LEU A 16 -46.46 -20.28 -3.23
N HIS A 17 -46.59 -20.48 -4.54
CA HIS A 17 -45.46 -20.39 -5.47
C HIS A 17 -44.82 -18.97 -5.47
N THR A 18 -45.65 -17.92 -5.52
CA THR A 18 -45.16 -16.53 -5.41
C THR A 18 -44.46 -16.27 -4.07
N ARG A 19 -44.96 -16.91 -2.97
CA ARG A 19 -44.31 -16.78 -1.66
C ARG A 19 -42.99 -17.50 -1.59
N GLN A 20 -42.89 -18.70 -2.14
CA GLN A 20 -41.66 -19.46 -2.24
C GLN A 20 -40.62 -18.71 -3.08
N GLN A 21 -41.03 -18.14 -4.21
CA GLN A 21 -40.13 -17.36 -5.07
C GLN A 21 -39.59 -16.14 -4.36
N LYS A 22 -40.43 -15.38 -3.65
CA LYS A 22 -40.00 -14.25 -2.82
C LYS A 22 -39.06 -14.65 -1.67
N GLN A 23 -39.26 -15.84 -1.10
CA GLN A 23 -38.35 -16.36 -0.08
C GLN A 23 -37.01 -16.78 -0.68
N ALA A 24 -37.01 -17.44 -1.84
CA ALA A 24 -35.80 -17.81 -2.56
C ALA A 24 -34.97 -16.54 -2.94
N ASP A 25 -35.65 -15.52 -3.47
CA ASP A 25 -34.97 -14.24 -3.82
C ASP A 25 -34.35 -13.58 -2.59
N LYS A 26 -35.02 -13.60 -1.43
CA LYS A 26 -34.50 -13.07 -0.17
C LYS A 26 -33.27 -13.85 0.31
N ILE A 27 -33.32 -15.18 0.23
CA ILE A 27 -32.19 -16.04 0.62
C ILE A 27 -31.01 -15.76 -0.28
N ASP A 28 -31.21 -15.61 -1.58
CA ASP A 28 -30.17 -15.33 -2.55
C ASP A 28 -29.49 -13.98 -2.29
N ILE A 29 -30.26 -12.95 -1.97
CA ILE A 29 -29.74 -11.63 -1.55
C ILE A 29 -28.91 -11.78 -0.26
N MET A 30 -29.46 -12.42 0.77
CA MET A 30 -28.76 -12.61 2.04
C MET A 30 -27.47 -13.41 1.88
N CYS A 31 -27.45 -14.44 1.02
CA CYS A 31 -26.24 -15.20 0.72
C CYS A 31 -25.18 -14.34 0.03
N ARG A 32 -25.57 -13.50 -0.93
CA ARG A 32 -24.62 -12.57 -1.59
C ARG A 32 -24.06 -11.55 -0.61
N ASP A 33 -24.89 -10.96 0.23
CA ASP A 33 -24.48 -9.99 1.25
C ASP A 33 -23.52 -10.63 2.27
N MET A 34 -23.80 -11.87 2.69
CA MET A 34 -22.95 -12.61 3.60
C MET A 34 -21.59 -12.94 2.98
N VAL A 35 -21.56 -13.35 1.71
CA VAL A 35 -20.30 -13.60 0.99
C VAL A 35 -19.49 -12.32 0.82
N ALA A 36 -20.14 -11.20 0.50
CA ALA A 36 -19.49 -9.90 0.37
C ALA A 36 -18.90 -9.44 1.73
N ALA A 37 -19.68 -9.53 2.80
CA ALA A 37 -19.23 -9.19 4.15
C ALA A 37 -18.06 -10.09 4.61
N HIS A 38 -18.12 -11.39 4.29
CA HIS A 38 -17.03 -12.33 4.63
C HIS A 38 -15.73 -11.98 3.89
N ARG A 39 -15.80 -11.63 2.61
CA ARG A 39 -14.64 -11.17 1.82
C ARG A 39 -14.05 -9.89 2.39
N GLU A 40 -14.90 -8.91 2.70
CA GLU A 40 -14.45 -7.65 3.32
C GLU A 40 -13.77 -7.89 4.67
N PHE A 41 -14.34 -8.76 5.50
CA PHE A 41 -13.75 -9.14 6.78
C PHE A 41 -12.38 -9.82 6.60
N ALA A 42 -12.27 -10.78 5.68
CA ALA A 42 -11.00 -11.46 5.38
C ALA A 42 -9.92 -10.47 4.90
N THR A 43 -10.28 -9.52 4.04
CA THR A 43 -9.37 -8.46 3.57
C THR A 43 -8.91 -7.57 4.74
N LYS A 44 -9.83 -7.14 5.60
CA LYS A 44 -9.47 -6.34 6.80
C LYS A 44 -8.57 -7.10 7.75
N LEU A 45 -8.83 -8.39 7.98
CA LEU A 45 -8.00 -9.22 8.83
C LEU A 45 -6.59 -9.39 8.26
N ALA A 46 -6.46 -9.67 6.96
CA ALA A 46 -5.17 -9.77 6.29
C ALA A 46 -4.38 -8.46 6.39
N ASN A 47 -5.05 -7.30 6.23
CA ASN A 47 -4.42 -5.99 6.38
C ASN A 47 -3.93 -5.75 7.82
N LEU A 48 -4.72 -6.11 8.83
CA LEU A 48 -4.32 -5.99 10.23
C LEU A 48 -3.12 -6.88 10.54
N THR A 49 -3.14 -8.14 10.10
CA THR A 49 -2.02 -9.08 10.29
C THR A 49 -0.75 -8.51 9.68
N PHE A 50 -0.82 -8.02 8.43
CA PHE A 50 0.34 -7.39 7.78
C PHE A 50 0.88 -6.20 8.58
N VAL A 51 0.00 -5.26 8.98
CA VAL A 51 0.42 -4.06 9.74
C VAL A 51 1.06 -4.45 11.08
N THR A 52 0.52 -5.45 11.76
CA THR A 52 1.06 -5.94 13.03
C THR A 52 2.45 -6.56 12.84
N SER A 53 2.60 -7.51 11.91
CA SER A 53 3.88 -8.14 11.61
C SER A 53 4.93 -7.13 11.16
N PHE A 54 4.53 -6.15 10.35
CA PHE A 54 5.41 -5.06 9.92
C PHE A 54 5.92 -4.25 11.12
N TYR A 55 5.05 -3.86 12.04
CA TYR A 55 5.48 -3.12 13.23
C TYR A 55 6.31 -3.96 14.19
N GLU A 56 6.03 -5.24 14.32
CA GLU A 56 6.85 -6.17 15.11
C GLU A 56 8.27 -6.26 14.55
N SER A 57 8.45 -6.33 13.23
CA SER A 57 9.77 -6.34 12.60
C SER A 57 10.53 -5.01 12.84
N LEU A 58 9.84 -3.86 12.76
CA LEU A 58 10.46 -2.57 13.07
C LEU A 58 10.89 -2.44 14.53
N LEU A 59 10.14 -3.02 15.47
CA LEU A 59 10.48 -2.97 16.91
C LEU A 59 11.72 -3.81 17.27
N GLN A 60 12.07 -4.79 16.45
CA GLN A 60 13.27 -5.61 16.64
C GLN A 60 14.54 -4.92 16.12
N SER A 61 14.42 -3.83 15.39
CA SER A 61 15.55 -3.10 14.81
C SER A 61 16.37 -2.41 15.89
N THR A 62 17.70 -2.57 15.83
CA THR A 62 18.65 -2.01 16.78
C THR A 62 19.23 -0.66 16.32
N GLY A 63 19.09 -0.34 15.03
CA GLY A 63 19.61 0.86 14.40
C GLY A 63 18.70 1.35 13.25
N LEU A 64 19.05 2.53 12.72
CA LEU A 64 18.29 3.11 11.60
C LEU A 64 18.41 2.24 10.35
N GLU A 65 19.58 1.69 10.07
CA GLU A 65 19.83 0.85 8.90
C GLU A 65 19.02 -0.44 8.98
N ASP A 66 19.08 -1.15 10.12
CA ASP A 66 18.25 -2.34 10.38
C ASP A 66 16.75 -2.05 10.23
N LEU A 67 16.31 -0.87 10.68
CA LEU A 67 14.91 -0.43 10.56
C LEU A 67 14.51 -0.26 9.10
N LEU A 68 15.38 0.32 8.29
CA LEU A 68 15.11 0.56 6.88
C LEU A 68 15.13 -0.75 6.09
N ASP A 69 16.04 -1.67 6.41
CA ASP A 69 16.07 -3.02 5.84
C ASP A 69 14.80 -3.80 6.17
N ALA A 70 14.37 -3.78 7.44
CA ALA A 70 13.12 -4.40 7.86
C ALA A 70 11.90 -3.79 7.16
N ALA A 71 11.90 -2.46 6.96
CA ALA A 71 10.81 -1.77 6.28
C ALA A 71 10.73 -2.15 4.79
N VAL A 72 11.86 -2.15 4.09
CA VAL A 72 11.92 -2.53 2.67
C VAL A 72 11.58 -4.01 2.50
N GLY A 73 12.15 -4.89 3.34
CA GLY A 73 11.86 -6.32 3.34
C GLY A 73 10.38 -6.63 3.56
N GLY A 74 9.76 -6.02 4.58
CA GLY A 74 8.35 -6.20 4.88
C GLY A 74 7.40 -5.70 3.77
N ILE A 75 7.77 -4.63 3.06
CA ILE A 75 6.99 -4.16 1.89
C ILE A 75 7.08 -5.17 0.75
N ARG A 76 8.27 -5.71 0.47
CA ARG A 76 8.49 -6.71 -0.58
C ARG A 76 7.76 -8.02 -0.31
N GLU A 77 7.72 -8.47 0.94
CA GLU A 77 6.95 -9.65 1.32
C GLU A 77 5.44 -9.46 1.17
N ALA A 78 4.96 -8.24 1.39
CA ALA A 78 3.53 -7.93 1.36
C ALA A 78 2.97 -7.66 -0.03
N ILE A 79 3.81 -7.29 -0.97
CA ILE A 79 3.42 -6.89 -2.33
C ILE A 79 4.23 -7.69 -3.33
N GLU A 80 3.55 -8.59 -3.99
CA GLU A 80 4.14 -9.49 -4.97
C GLU A 80 4.81 -8.72 -6.11
N GLU A 81 6.01 -9.15 -6.49
CA GLU A 81 6.83 -8.54 -7.56
C GLU A 81 7.11 -7.03 -7.36
N ALA A 82 7.00 -6.51 -6.14
CA ALA A 82 7.32 -5.12 -5.86
C ALA A 82 8.68 -5.00 -5.16
N ASP A 83 9.38 -3.93 -5.53
CA ASP A 83 10.56 -3.44 -4.83
C ASP A 83 10.27 -2.11 -4.16
N ALA A 84 11.06 -1.79 -3.14
CA ALA A 84 10.90 -0.56 -2.39
C ALA A 84 12.24 0.12 -2.14
N ALA A 85 12.18 1.46 -2.07
CA ALA A 85 13.29 2.30 -1.67
C ALA A 85 12.79 3.33 -0.65
N VAL A 86 13.59 3.61 0.36
CA VAL A 86 13.28 4.66 1.35
C VAL A 86 14.19 5.86 1.10
N PHE A 87 13.58 7.00 0.85
CA PHE A 87 14.26 8.29 0.68
C PHE A 87 14.15 9.04 1.99
N LEU A 88 15.28 9.40 2.59
CA LEU A 88 15.35 10.19 3.82
C LEU A 88 15.95 11.55 3.54
N LEU A 89 15.29 12.61 4.03
CA LEU A 89 15.81 13.96 3.93
C LEU A 89 16.90 14.20 4.97
N SER A 90 18.03 14.73 4.51
CA SER A 90 19.11 15.29 5.32
C SER A 90 19.13 16.82 5.18
N GLU A 91 19.93 17.52 6.00
CA GLU A 91 19.97 19.00 6.01
C GLU A 91 20.25 19.60 4.63
N ASN A 92 21.20 19.04 3.88
CA ASN A 92 21.64 19.55 2.58
C ASN A 92 21.51 18.56 1.42
N SER A 93 21.05 17.32 1.68
CA SER A 93 20.95 16.23 0.72
C SER A 93 19.75 15.34 0.99
N PHE A 94 19.75 14.17 0.40
CA PHE A 94 18.88 13.05 0.77
C PHE A 94 19.67 11.75 0.64
N ASP A 95 19.29 10.78 1.44
CA ASP A 95 19.84 9.43 1.42
C ASP A 95 18.80 8.46 0.85
N VAL A 96 19.25 7.48 0.06
CA VAL A 96 18.39 6.43 -0.50
C VAL A 96 18.82 5.09 0.06
N HIS A 97 17.89 4.44 0.74
CA HIS A 97 18.05 3.09 1.25
C HIS A 97 17.23 2.12 0.40
N MET A 98 17.90 1.11 -0.14
CA MET A 98 17.33 0.02 -0.93
C MET A 98 17.92 -1.28 -0.40
N ALA A 99 17.11 -2.32 -0.29
CA ALA A 99 17.66 -3.64 0.02
C ALA A 99 18.63 -4.07 -1.10
N ASP A 100 19.77 -4.65 -0.72
CA ASP A 100 20.69 -5.25 -1.68
C ASP A 100 20.02 -6.45 -2.35
N ILE A 101 19.58 -6.24 -3.59
CA ILE A 101 18.93 -7.26 -4.39
C ILE A 101 20.00 -7.90 -5.27
N GLY A 102 20.24 -9.19 -5.04
CA GLY A 102 21.06 -9.97 -5.93
C GLY A 102 20.52 -9.99 -7.36
N VAL A 103 21.28 -9.47 -8.29
CA VAL A 103 21.37 -9.84 -9.72
C VAL A 103 20.21 -9.50 -10.67
N SER A 104 19.07 -8.96 -10.28
CA SER A 104 17.96 -8.80 -11.23
C SER A 104 17.31 -7.41 -11.30
N ASP A 105 17.88 -6.41 -10.66
CA ASP A 105 17.30 -5.06 -10.70
C ASP A 105 17.73 -4.37 -12.02
N PRO A 106 16.75 -3.98 -12.89
CA PRO A 106 17.08 -3.24 -14.14
C PRO A 106 17.64 -1.85 -13.87
N VAL A 107 17.67 -1.41 -12.61
CA VAL A 107 18.12 -0.08 -12.23
C VAL A 107 19.12 -0.17 -11.08
N GLU A 108 20.36 0.16 -11.36
CA GLU A 108 21.37 0.28 -10.31
C GLU A 108 20.99 1.40 -9.31
N LYS A 109 21.23 1.18 -8.00
CA LYS A 109 20.96 2.14 -6.91
C LYS A 109 21.45 3.56 -7.23
N ARG A 110 22.63 3.67 -7.87
CA ARG A 110 23.21 4.95 -8.25
C ARG A 110 22.43 5.65 -9.36
N GLU A 111 21.97 4.91 -10.37
CA GLU A 111 21.15 5.48 -11.44
C GLU A 111 19.82 5.96 -10.91
N PHE A 112 19.19 5.17 -10.05
CA PHE A 112 17.90 5.50 -9.44
C PHE A 112 17.97 6.78 -8.61
N GLN A 113 19.05 6.98 -7.87
CA GLN A 113 19.29 8.19 -7.09
C GLN A 113 19.37 9.45 -7.96
N HIS A 114 19.93 9.35 -9.18
CA HIS A 114 20.05 10.48 -10.10
C HIS A 114 18.71 10.93 -10.72
N TRP A 115 17.65 10.10 -10.63
CA TRP A 115 16.34 10.48 -11.13
C TRP A 115 15.62 11.50 -10.23
N PHE A 116 16.10 11.62 -8.98
CA PHE A 116 15.49 12.47 -7.97
C PHE A 116 16.38 13.65 -7.66
N THR A 117 15.83 14.86 -7.79
CA THR A 117 16.45 16.07 -7.26
C THR A 117 16.05 16.26 -5.81
N ARG A 118 16.84 17.00 -5.05
CA ARG A 118 16.52 17.34 -3.65
C ARG A 118 15.16 18.07 -3.53
N GLU A 119 14.87 18.96 -4.48
CA GLU A 119 13.61 19.70 -4.55
C GLU A 119 12.41 18.75 -4.73
N LEU A 120 12.54 17.75 -5.59
CA LEU A 120 11.53 16.72 -5.79
C LEU A 120 11.34 15.90 -4.53
N VAL A 121 12.42 15.41 -3.91
CA VAL A 121 12.37 14.63 -2.66
C VAL A 121 11.69 15.43 -1.55
N ASN A 122 12.04 16.70 -1.38
CA ASN A 122 11.42 17.58 -0.40
C ASN A 122 9.92 17.80 -0.70
N SER A 123 9.58 18.06 -1.97
CA SER A 123 8.18 18.27 -2.39
C SER A 123 7.30 17.04 -2.13
N VAL A 124 7.80 15.83 -2.48
CA VAL A 124 7.09 14.58 -2.24
C VAL A 124 6.94 14.32 -0.74
N SER A 125 8.00 14.54 0.05
CA SER A 125 8.00 14.31 1.50
C SER A 125 7.00 15.17 2.27
N GLN A 126 6.68 16.35 1.75
CA GLN A 126 5.72 17.28 2.34
C GLN A 126 4.27 17.01 1.94
N MET A 127 4.05 16.11 0.98
CA MET A 127 2.69 15.77 0.56
C MET A 127 1.96 14.94 1.62
N ASN A 128 0.63 15.07 1.64
CA ASN A 128 -0.25 14.30 2.53
C ASN A 128 -0.94 13.12 1.82
N ARG A 129 -0.54 12.83 0.59
CA ARG A 129 -1.16 11.80 -0.25
C ARG A 129 -0.10 11.04 -1.03
N ILE A 130 -0.45 9.82 -1.39
CA ILE A 130 0.35 8.98 -2.28
C ILE A 130 0.48 9.69 -3.64
N CYS A 131 1.69 9.70 -4.18
CA CYS A 131 2.01 10.27 -5.48
C CYS A 131 2.23 9.16 -6.50
N SER A 132 1.53 9.23 -7.62
CA SER A 132 1.73 8.33 -8.77
C SER A 132 2.92 8.78 -9.62
N LEU A 133 3.36 7.89 -10.54
CA LEU A 133 4.41 8.20 -11.52
C LEU A 133 4.12 9.50 -12.29
N ASP A 134 2.88 9.71 -12.76
CA ASP A 134 2.50 10.92 -13.49
C ASP A 134 2.67 12.19 -12.65
N GLN A 135 2.39 12.10 -11.35
CA GLN A 135 2.58 13.23 -10.43
C GLN A 135 4.06 13.48 -10.18
N LEU A 136 4.87 12.43 -10.02
CA LEU A 136 6.32 12.54 -9.87
C LEU A 136 6.97 13.18 -11.11
N LEU A 137 6.54 12.78 -12.31
CA LEU A 137 6.99 13.37 -13.57
C LEU A 137 6.66 14.87 -13.65
N ARG A 138 5.44 15.27 -13.27
CA ARG A 138 5.04 16.69 -13.22
C ARG A 138 5.83 17.50 -12.20
N MET A 139 6.35 16.86 -11.15
CA MET A 139 7.18 17.48 -10.13
C MET A 139 8.67 17.48 -10.46
N GLY A 140 9.07 16.90 -11.62
CA GLY A 140 10.43 16.97 -12.10
C GLY A 140 11.26 15.68 -11.96
N LEU A 141 10.60 14.50 -11.87
CA LEU A 141 11.29 13.21 -11.96
C LEU A 141 12.01 13.07 -13.30
N GLN A 142 13.31 12.76 -13.31
CA GLN A 142 14.20 12.76 -14.48
C GLN A 142 14.70 11.37 -14.85
N GLY A 143 13.86 10.36 -14.79
CA GLY A 143 14.24 9.00 -15.18
C GLY A 143 14.24 8.78 -16.71
N PRO A 144 15.01 7.76 -17.20
CA PRO A 144 15.00 7.39 -18.61
C PRO A 144 13.60 7.01 -19.10
N PRO A 145 13.08 7.62 -20.17
CA PRO A 145 11.71 7.38 -20.63
C PRO A 145 11.41 5.92 -20.98
N GLY A 146 12.44 5.16 -21.42
CA GLY A 146 12.33 3.73 -21.70
C GLY A 146 12.01 2.92 -20.44
N ILE A 147 12.71 3.18 -19.36
CA ILE A 147 12.53 2.48 -18.07
C ILE A 147 11.23 2.92 -17.41
N LEU A 148 10.93 4.23 -17.38
CA LEU A 148 9.71 4.76 -16.76
C LEU A 148 8.41 4.22 -17.39
N LYS A 149 8.46 3.79 -18.66
CA LYS A 149 7.32 3.13 -19.33
C LYS A 149 7.13 1.67 -18.93
N THR A 150 8.18 1.02 -18.44
CA THR A 150 8.16 -0.40 -18.08
C THR A 150 7.86 -0.65 -16.60
N ILE A 151 7.80 0.42 -15.79
CA ILE A 151 7.59 0.33 -14.34
C ILE A 151 6.37 1.13 -13.89
N SER A 152 5.67 0.62 -12.89
CA SER A 152 4.64 1.32 -12.11
C SER A 152 5.29 1.80 -10.82
N ILE A 153 5.20 3.10 -10.53
CA ILE A 153 5.82 3.71 -9.35
C ILE A 153 4.77 4.45 -8.53
N VAL A 154 4.86 4.31 -7.22
CA VAL A 154 4.16 5.17 -6.26
C VAL A 154 5.11 5.64 -5.16
N ALA A 155 4.98 6.89 -4.75
CA ALA A 155 5.69 7.43 -3.60
C ALA A 155 4.70 7.70 -2.46
N ILE A 156 5.05 7.20 -1.26
CA ILE A 156 4.25 7.29 -0.05
C ILE A 156 4.98 8.20 0.93
N PRO A 157 4.48 9.43 1.17
CA PRO A 157 5.16 10.37 2.03
C PRO A 157 5.26 9.88 3.48
N LEU A 158 6.43 10.09 4.08
CA LEU A 158 6.69 9.89 5.52
C LEU A 158 6.63 11.24 6.26
N GLY A 159 5.67 12.07 5.88
CA GLY A 159 5.50 13.42 6.40
C GLY A 159 4.12 13.64 7.02
N ARG A 160 3.99 14.73 7.75
CA ARG A 160 2.71 15.28 8.20
C ARG A 160 2.80 16.80 8.26
N PHE A 161 1.88 17.50 7.58
CA PHE A 161 1.73 18.96 7.66
C PHE A 161 3.04 19.75 7.49
N GLY A 162 3.73 19.55 6.36
CA GLY A 162 4.92 20.35 6.01
C GLY A 162 6.22 19.96 6.71
N ARG A 163 6.23 18.89 7.53
CA ARG A 163 7.44 18.29 8.11
C ARG A 163 7.58 16.86 7.59
N GLY A 164 8.23 16.70 6.45
CA GLY A 164 8.54 15.39 5.88
C GLY A 164 9.91 14.92 6.36
N VAL A 165 10.01 13.67 6.80
CA VAL A 165 11.30 12.98 7.03
C VAL A 165 11.82 12.35 5.75
N GLY A 166 10.92 12.11 4.76
CA GLY A 166 11.22 11.43 3.53
C GLY A 166 9.97 10.80 2.91
N PHE A 167 10.16 9.80 2.09
CA PHE A 167 9.06 8.99 1.53
C PHE A 167 9.54 7.57 1.23
N VAL A 168 8.60 6.64 1.13
CA VAL A 168 8.83 5.30 0.60
C VAL A 168 8.41 5.31 -0.87
N LEU A 169 9.30 4.87 -1.73
CA LEU A 169 9.01 4.61 -3.13
C LEU A 169 8.78 3.11 -3.29
N VAL A 170 7.66 2.73 -3.90
CA VAL A 170 7.36 1.34 -4.25
C VAL A 170 7.19 1.26 -5.75
N TYR A 171 7.86 0.31 -6.37
CA TYR A 171 7.84 0.14 -7.81
C TYR A 171 7.79 -1.34 -8.20
N ARG A 172 7.18 -1.62 -9.33
CA ARG A 172 7.11 -2.95 -9.94
C ARG A 172 6.86 -2.86 -11.45
N PRO A 173 6.90 -3.97 -12.21
CA PRO A 173 6.62 -3.95 -13.64
C PRO A 173 5.29 -3.28 -13.98
N ALA A 174 5.25 -2.46 -15.04
CA ALA A 174 4.07 -1.67 -15.41
C ALA A 174 2.82 -2.49 -15.74
N HIS A 175 2.99 -3.77 -16.15
CA HIS A 175 1.87 -4.68 -16.42
C HIS A 175 1.15 -5.15 -15.14
N LEU A 176 1.74 -4.89 -13.97
CA LEU A 176 1.18 -5.19 -12.64
C LEU A 176 1.02 -3.89 -11.83
N PRO A 177 0.06 -3.01 -12.15
CA PRO A 177 -0.10 -1.76 -11.42
C PRO A 177 -0.55 -2.03 -9.96
N LEU A 178 -0.07 -1.22 -9.02
CA LEU A 178 -0.43 -1.31 -7.60
C LEU A 178 -1.94 -1.13 -7.42
N GLN A 179 -2.57 -2.07 -6.73
CA GLN A 179 -4.01 -2.08 -6.50
C GLN A 179 -4.39 -1.17 -5.32
N ALA A 180 -5.64 -0.73 -5.27
CA ALA A 180 -6.12 0.15 -4.21
C ALA A 180 -5.96 -0.44 -2.80
N GLU A 181 -6.09 -1.77 -2.66
CA GLU A 181 -5.89 -2.48 -1.39
C GLU A 181 -4.42 -2.45 -0.96
N GLU A 182 -3.47 -2.64 -1.88
CA GLU A 182 -2.03 -2.57 -1.63
C GLU A 182 -1.63 -1.14 -1.23
N LEU A 183 -2.14 -0.14 -1.93
CA LEU A 183 -1.93 1.28 -1.58
C LEU A 183 -2.48 1.61 -0.19
N SER A 184 -3.61 1.03 0.20
CA SER A 184 -4.18 1.20 1.54
C SER A 184 -3.29 0.57 2.62
N ARG A 185 -2.71 -0.61 2.37
CA ARG A 185 -1.74 -1.27 3.27
C ARG A 185 -0.50 -0.41 3.46
N LEU A 186 0.08 0.07 2.36
CA LEU A 186 1.25 0.94 2.37
C LEU A 186 0.99 2.25 3.12
N ALA A 187 -0.16 2.87 2.91
CA ALA A 187 -0.56 4.06 3.65
C ALA A 187 -0.68 3.80 5.17
N ALA A 188 -1.18 2.63 5.55
CA ALA A 188 -1.35 2.27 6.97
C ALA A 188 0.00 2.14 7.71
N ILE A 189 1.05 1.60 7.06
CA ILE A 189 2.37 1.44 7.67
C ILE A 189 3.19 2.73 7.69
N SER A 190 2.92 3.69 6.79
CA SER A 190 3.71 4.92 6.65
C SER A 190 3.79 5.75 7.94
N VAL A 191 2.69 5.77 8.71
CA VAL A 191 2.61 6.54 9.96
C VAL A 191 3.53 5.98 11.04
N GLY A 192 3.57 4.67 11.21
CA GLY A 192 4.42 4.00 12.19
C GLY A 192 5.88 4.01 11.76
N LEU A 193 6.16 3.76 10.48
CA LEU A 193 7.52 3.84 9.94
C LEU A 193 8.11 5.25 10.15
N ARG A 194 7.35 6.30 9.89
CA ARG A 194 7.78 7.68 10.16
C ARG A 194 8.13 7.89 11.64
N LYS A 195 7.29 7.38 12.56
CA LYS A 195 7.55 7.50 14.01
C LYS A 195 8.81 6.75 14.39
N ALA A 196 9.01 5.55 13.88
CA ALA A 196 10.18 4.73 14.13
C ALA A 196 11.46 5.42 13.63
N ILE A 197 11.48 5.93 12.39
CA ILE A 197 12.60 6.71 11.85
C ILE A 197 12.89 7.94 12.72
N GLY A 198 11.84 8.69 13.10
CA GLY A 198 11.99 9.88 13.93
C GLY A 198 12.59 9.59 15.30
N SER A 199 12.32 8.43 15.92
CA SER A 199 12.91 8.04 17.19
C SER A 199 14.42 7.78 17.08
N PHE A 200 14.88 7.18 15.99
CA PHE A 200 16.32 6.96 15.76
C PHE A 200 17.05 8.25 15.40
N GLN A 201 16.43 9.17 14.65
CA GLN A 201 17.03 10.47 14.31
C GLN A 201 17.16 11.41 15.51
N GLN A 202 16.30 11.28 16.52
CA GLN A 202 16.32 12.09 17.73
C GLN A 202 17.19 11.49 18.86
N SER A 203 17.68 10.26 18.71
CA SER A 203 18.54 9.63 19.71
C SER A 203 19.92 10.30 19.74
N PRO A 204 20.40 10.78 20.90
CA PRO A 204 21.63 11.59 20.99
C PRO A 204 22.93 10.83 20.62
N ALA A 205 22.86 9.53 20.35
CA ALA A 205 24.02 8.73 19.93
C ALA A 205 24.59 9.13 18.55
N ASN A 206 23.81 9.74 17.66
CA ASN A 206 24.25 10.15 16.34
C ASN A 206 24.95 11.53 16.28
N SER A 207 24.93 12.28 17.38
CA SER A 207 25.60 13.60 17.46
C SER A 207 27.11 13.50 17.70
N LEU A 208 27.69 12.30 17.93
CA LEU A 208 29.12 12.09 18.20
C LEU A 208 29.93 11.60 17.00
N GLN A 209 29.29 11.26 15.87
CA GLN A 209 30.00 10.78 14.66
C GLN A 209 30.22 11.86 13.58
N SER A 210 29.81 13.11 13.82
CA SER A 210 30.02 14.24 12.90
C SER A 210 30.93 15.32 13.47
N ARG A 211 32.04 14.89 14.11
CA ARG A 211 33.18 15.78 14.42
C ARG A 211 34.49 15.23 13.90
#